data_44ff7ece3e2155ac540f82359dc966cc
#
_entry.id   44ff7ece3e2155ac540f82359dc966cc
#
_cell.length_a   1.000
_cell.length_b   1.000
_cell.length_c   1.000
_cell.angle_alpha   90.00
_cell.angle_beta   90.00
_cell.angle_gamma   90.00
#
_symmetry.space_group_name_H-M   'P 1'
#
loop_
_entity.id
_entity.type
_entity.pdbx_description
1 polymer ?
#
loop_
_entity_poly.entity_id
_entity_poly.type
_entity_poly.pdbx_seq_one_letter_code
_entity_poly.pdbx_strand_id
1 'polypeptide(L)'
;MSAPTIETDAVIIGAGPVGLFQVFELGLLEIKADVIDLLPYPGGQCIELYPDKPIYDIPAVPVCTGKELTDNLLKQIEPFGATFHYSQEVSTISKQDDGRFLLETSSGVASGVASDEFQGSRFLAKTIFIAAGMGAFQPRLLNLEGIDRFSAANAAQQVFYKVSNRAAFAKQDVVILGGGDSALDWALDFVKDGDNKAKSVTLVHRRDGFAAAPASVAKMRALCEARQMKFRVGQVTAFEVQRHAENPAQAHLPGERMTSINVTGVDGSTTTVPLDMLLIFFGLSPKLGPIADWGLEIERRQLKVDTEKFATSVPGIFAVGDINTYPGKKKLILSGFHECALAAFGAAAIIFPDKKVMLQYTTTSTKLHKVLGVETPVFER
;
A
#
# COMPACT_ATOMS: atom_id res chain seq x y z
N MET A 1 -16.27 0.51 28.76
CA MET A 1 -16.99 1.71 28.25
C MET A 1 -16.71 1.78 26.77
N SER A 2 -17.72 1.98 25.91
CA SER A 2 -17.49 2.16 24.47
C SER A 2 -16.65 3.42 24.23
N ALA A 3 -15.71 3.37 23.29
CA ALA A 3 -14.91 4.53 22.89
C ALA A 3 -15.84 5.70 22.48
N PRO A 4 -15.47 6.95 22.76
CA PRO A 4 -16.26 8.12 22.36
C PRO A 4 -16.38 8.15 20.83
N THR A 5 -17.56 8.52 20.32
CA THR A 5 -17.79 8.66 18.88
C THR A 5 -17.23 10.00 18.39
N ILE A 6 -16.38 9.95 17.37
CA ILE A 6 -15.81 11.13 16.71
C ILE A 6 -16.81 11.61 15.66
N GLU A 7 -17.29 12.85 15.78
CA GLU A 7 -18.18 13.45 14.78
C GLU A 7 -17.36 14.28 13.77
N THR A 8 -17.63 14.07 12.47
CA THR A 8 -16.90 14.73 11.39
C THR A 8 -17.80 14.93 10.16
N ASP A 9 -17.41 15.83 9.26
CA ASP A 9 -18.14 16.02 7.99
C ASP A 9 -17.81 14.88 7.01
N ALA A 10 -16.56 14.45 6.96
CA ALA A 10 -16.10 13.42 6.04
C ALA A 10 -15.12 12.45 6.72
N VAL A 11 -15.23 11.16 6.37
CA VAL A 11 -14.20 10.16 6.65
C VAL A 11 -13.57 9.74 5.33
N ILE A 12 -12.24 9.77 5.26
CA ILE A 12 -11.45 9.26 4.14
C ILE A 12 -10.81 7.93 4.57
N ILE A 13 -11.06 6.87 3.82
CA ILE A 13 -10.52 5.53 4.07
C ILE A 13 -9.36 5.30 3.10
N GLY A 14 -8.14 5.36 3.63
CA GLY A 14 -6.89 5.24 2.90
C GLY A 14 -6.11 6.55 2.82
N ALA A 15 -4.87 6.55 3.33
CA ALA A 15 -3.94 7.68 3.33
C ALA A 15 -2.88 7.57 2.21
N GLY A 16 -3.21 6.91 1.09
CA GLY A 16 -2.41 6.92 -0.12
C GLY A 16 -2.44 8.29 -0.82
N PRO A 17 -1.70 8.50 -1.92
CA PRO A 17 -1.64 9.80 -2.60
C PRO A 17 -3.01 10.41 -2.92
N VAL A 18 -3.95 9.57 -3.33
CA VAL A 18 -5.33 10.00 -3.66
C VAL A 18 -6.09 10.39 -2.40
N GLY A 19 -5.98 9.63 -1.31
CA GLY A 19 -6.63 9.99 -0.04
C GLY A 19 -6.06 11.27 0.56
N LEU A 20 -4.74 11.47 0.48
CA LEU A 20 -4.10 12.73 0.89
C LEU A 20 -4.61 13.91 0.05
N PHE A 21 -4.68 13.75 -1.27
CA PHE A 21 -5.21 14.81 -2.13
C PHE A 21 -6.71 15.06 -1.92
N GLN A 22 -7.47 14.03 -1.50
CA GLN A 22 -8.87 14.21 -1.12
C GLN A 22 -9.02 15.15 0.09
N VAL A 23 -8.08 15.11 1.06
CA VAL A 23 -8.05 16.09 2.17
C VAL A 23 -7.92 17.51 1.63
N PHE A 24 -7.03 17.73 0.63
CA PHE A 24 -6.84 19.04 0.01
C PHE A 24 -8.14 19.55 -0.62
N GLU A 25 -8.78 18.74 -1.46
CA GLU A 25 -9.99 19.14 -2.17
C GLU A 25 -11.17 19.41 -1.22
N LEU A 26 -11.30 18.63 -0.14
CA LEU A 26 -12.30 18.88 0.91
C LEU A 26 -11.97 20.16 1.69
N GLY A 27 -10.69 20.38 2.00
CA GLY A 27 -10.23 21.59 2.69
C GLY A 27 -10.51 22.88 1.92
N LEU A 28 -10.40 22.86 0.58
CA LEU A 28 -10.80 23.99 -0.29
C LEU A 28 -12.27 24.35 -0.11
N LEU A 29 -13.11 23.38 0.21
CA LEU A 29 -14.56 23.54 0.41
C LEU A 29 -14.94 23.69 1.90
N GLU A 30 -13.96 23.81 2.80
CA GLU A 30 -14.15 23.93 4.26
C GLU A 30 -14.85 22.72 4.88
N ILE A 31 -14.64 21.55 4.31
CA ILE A 31 -15.18 20.29 4.82
C ILE A 31 -14.10 19.66 5.70
N LYS A 32 -14.45 19.43 6.97
CA LYS A 32 -13.54 18.76 7.91
C LYS A 32 -13.48 17.26 7.59
N ALA A 33 -12.27 16.72 7.55
CA ALA A 33 -12.03 15.31 7.27
C ALA A 33 -11.17 14.62 8.33
N ASP A 34 -11.54 13.38 8.67
CA ASP A 34 -10.74 12.42 9.39
C ASP A 34 -10.26 11.33 8.42
N VAL A 35 -8.99 10.95 8.49
CA VAL A 35 -8.37 9.97 7.59
C VAL A 35 -8.04 8.70 8.38
N ILE A 36 -8.52 7.56 7.91
CA ILE A 36 -8.27 6.25 8.54
C ILE A 36 -7.41 5.42 7.59
N ASP A 37 -6.31 4.86 8.08
CA ASP A 37 -5.46 3.95 7.31
C ASP A 37 -5.04 2.72 8.12
N LEU A 38 -5.02 1.58 7.43
CA LEU A 38 -4.54 0.31 7.96
C LEU A 38 -3.04 0.34 8.28
N LEU A 39 -2.26 1.10 7.50
CA LEU A 39 -0.83 1.26 7.70
C LEU A 39 -0.55 2.20 8.89
N PRO A 40 0.60 2.06 9.57
CA PRO A 40 0.99 2.93 10.67
C PRO A 40 1.54 4.31 10.20
N TYR A 41 1.52 4.57 8.91
CA TYR A 41 2.04 5.80 8.27
C TYR A 41 1.32 6.07 6.93
N PRO A 42 1.32 7.33 6.47
CA PRO A 42 0.69 7.71 5.20
C PRO A 42 1.57 7.34 3.99
N GLY A 43 0.97 7.42 2.79
CA GLY A 43 1.62 7.25 1.50
C GLY A 43 1.20 5.98 0.76
N GLY A 44 0.55 5.02 1.44
CA GLY A 44 0.00 3.83 0.79
C GLY A 44 1.02 3.10 -0.10
N GLN A 45 0.63 2.79 -1.35
CA GLN A 45 1.49 2.06 -2.30
C GLN A 45 2.81 2.77 -2.59
N CYS A 46 2.84 4.09 -2.63
CA CYS A 46 4.05 4.86 -2.94
C CYS A 46 5.15 4.60 -1.91
N ILE A 47 4.79 4.48 -0.64
CA ILE A 47 5.74 4.20 0.44
C ILE A 47 5.98 2.70 0.59
N GLU A 48 4.94 1.87 0.49
CA GLU A 48 5.07 0.42 0.71
C GLU A 48 5.82 -0.31 -0.41
N LEU A 49 5.67 0.12 -1.67
CA LEU A 49 6.13 -0.65 -2.81
C LEU A 49 7.31 -0.03 -3.57
N TYR A 50 7.38 1.29 -3.61
CA TYR A 50 8.37 2.00 -4.43
C TYR A 50 8.76 3.38 -3.87
N PRO A 51 9.16 3.48 -2.59
CA PRO A 51 9.46 4.77 -1.97
C PRO A 51 10.55 5.56 -2.70
N ASP A 52 11.55 4.85 -3.23
CA ASP A 52 12.74 5.43 -3.88
C ASP A 52 12.69 5.38 -5.42
N LYS A 53 11.61 4.82 -6.01
CA LYS A 53 11.48 4.79 -7.47
C LYS A 53 11.00 6.12 -8.03
N PRO A 54 11.58 6.59 -9.15
CA PRO A 54 11.16 7.82 -9.79
C PRO A 54 9.79 7.66 -10.46
N ILE A 55 8.95 8.67 -10.27
CA ILE A 55 7.64 8.86 -10.90
C ILE A 55 7.75 10.05 -11.82
N TYR A 56 7.26 9.94 -13.07
CA TYR A 56 7.42 10.95 -14.11
C TYR A 56 6.09 11.51 -14.63
N ASP A 57 4.95 10.98 -14.16
CA ASP A 57 3.61 11.29 -14.67
C ASP A 57 2.74 12.10 -13.69
N ILE A 58 3.40 12.82 -12.76
CA ILE A 58 2.70 13.79 -11.91
C ILE A 58 2.73 15.16 -12.60
N PRO A 59 1.57 15.78 -12.86
CA PRO A 59 1.51 17.08 -13.53
C PRO A 59 2.38 18.13 -12.84
N ALA A 60 3.14 18.89 -13.65
CA ALA A 60 4.05 19.95 -13.22
C ALA A 60 5.22 19.50 -12.30
N VAL A 61 5.37 18.20 -12.03
CA VAL A 61 6.49 17.63 -11.31
C VAL A 61 7.28 16.76 -12.29
N PRO A 62 8.42 17.23 -12.87
CA PRO A 62 9.17 16.50 -13.90
C PRO A 62 9.63 15.12 -13.43
N VAL A 63 10.00 15.01 -12.15
CA VAL A 63 10.34 13.75 -11.49
C VAL A 63 10.20 13.92 -9.98
N CYS A 64 9.67 12.90 -9.31
CA CYS A 64 9.73 12.75 -7.86
C CYS A 64 9.77 11.26 -7.52
N THR A 65 10.26 10.90 -6.35
CA THR A 65 10.13 9.56 -5.80
C THR A 65 8.76 9.35 -5.15
N GLY A 66 8.38 8.10 -4.87
CA GLY A 66 7.15 7.80 -4.11
C GLY A 66 7.13 8.48 -2.75
N LYS A 67 8.30 8.56 -2.08
CA LYS A 67 8.45 9.27 -0.81
C LYS A 67 8.28 10.78 -0.97
N GLU A 68 8.98 11.39 -1.92
CA GLU A 68 8.87 12.85 -2.17
C GLU A 68 7.44 13.27 -2.54
N LEU A 69 6.73 12.47 -3.33
CA LEU A 69 5.33 12.73 -3.63
C LEU A 69 4.47 12.73 -2.36
N THR A 70 4.67 11.75 -1.49
CA THR A 70 3.94 11.66 -0.22
C THR A 70 4.25 12.83 0.70
N ASP A 71 5.52 13.17 0.86
CA ASP A 71 5.98 14.30 1.70
C ASP A 71 5.40 15.64 1.18
N ASN A 72 5.37 15.83 -0.14
CA ASN A 72 4.80 17.03 -0.76
C ASN A 72 3.28 17.13 -0.55
N LEU A 73 2.56 16.01 -0.68
CA LEU A 73 1.11 15.98 -0.42
C LEU A 73 0.81 16.26 1.05
N LEU A 74 1.56 15.69 1.99
CA LEU A 74 1.42 15.97 3.43
C LEU A 74 1.63 17.46 3.73
N LYS A 75 2.67 18.07 3.16
CA LYS A 75 2.92 19.50 3.29
C LYS A 75 1.79 20.33 2.69
N GLN A 76 1.22 19.91 1.56
CA GLN A 76 0.12 20.62 0.90
C GLN A 76 -1.16 20.63 1.73
N ILE A 77 -1.43 19.56 2.49
CA ILE A 77 -2.65 19.43 3.30
C ILE A 77 -2.50 19.93 4.75
N GLU A 78 -1.30 20.19 5.20
CA GLU A 78 -1.01 20.63 6.58
C GLU A 78 -1.92 21.79 7.04
N PRO A 79 -2.18 22.85 6.22
CA PRO A 79 -3.02 23.98 6.63
C PRO A 79 -4.49 23.62 6.91
N PHE A 80 -4.98 22.48 6.45
CA PHE A 80 -6.37 22.06 6.61
C PHE A 80 -6.61 21.24 7.89
N GLY A 81 -5.56 20.82 8.60
CA GLY A 81 -5.64 20.23 9.94
C GLY A 81 -6.45 18.92 10.00
N ALA A 82 -6.37 18.07 8.97
CA ALA A 82 -7.00 16.75 9.01
C ALA A 82 -6.40 15.87 10.11
N THR A 83 -7.24 15.06 10.77
CA THR A 83 -6.79 14.11 11.79
C THR A 83 -6.58 12.75 11.16
N PHE A 84 -5.43 12.12 11.46
CA PHE A 84 -5.08 10.81 10.95
C PHE A 84 -5.19 9.73 12.03
N HIS A 85 -5.83 8.63 11.68
CA HIS A 85 -6.06 7.46 12.51
C HIS A 85 -5.39 6.25 11.84
N TYR A 86 -4.14 6.00 12.21
CA TYR A 86 -3.32 4.92 11.65
C TYR A 86 -3.52 3.59 12.34
N SER A 87 -3.06 2.51 11.69
CA SER A 87 -3.15 1.12 12.18
C SER A 87 -4.58 0.69 12.51
N GLN A 88 -5.55 1.23 11.76
CA GLN A 88 -6.98 0.97 11.93
C GLN A 88 -7.61 0.53 10.61
N GLU A 89 -8.39 -0.54 10.65
CA GLU A 89 -9.21 -0.99 9.53
C GLU A 89 -10.67 -0.66 9.79
N VAL A 90 -11.34 0.01 8.85
CA VAL A 90 -12.79 0.20 8.93
C VAL A 90 -13.46 -1.16 8.71
N SER A 91 -14.05 -1.69 9.75
CA SER A 91 -14.69 -3.02 9.74
C SER A 91 -16.14 -2.95 9.30
N THR A 92 -16.90 -1.96 9.79
CA THR A 92 -18.33 -1.82 9.49
C THR A 92 -18.69 -0.39 9.14
N ILE A 93 -19.69 -0.25 8.28
CA ILE A 93 -20.35 1.01 7.96
C ILE A 93 -21.87 0.78 8.09
N SER A 94 -22.57 1.64 8.82
CA SER A 94 -24.02 1.61 8.91
C SER A 94 -24.60 3.01 8.74
N LYS A 95 -25.62 3.13 7.88
CA LYS A 95 -26.35 4.38 7.70
C LYS A 95 -27.33 4.56 8.86
N GLN A 96 -27.34 5.75 9.44
CA GLN A 96 -28.22 6.13 10.55
C GLN A 96 -29.50 6.79 10.03
N ASP A 97 -30.52 6.87 10.89
CA ASP A 97 -31.83 7.47 10.56
C ASP A 97 -31.73 8.95 10.17
N ASP A 98 -30.74 9.67 10.68
CA ASP A 98 -30.45 11.06 10.35
C ASP A 98 -29.68 11.25 9.04
N GLY A 99 -29.39 10.15 8.33
CA GLY A 99 -28.68 10.12 7.06
C GLY A 99 -27.15 10.06 7.17
N ARG A 100 -26.58 10.23 8.37
CA ARG A 100 -25.15 10.08 8.62
C ARG A 100 -24.73 8.61 8.60
N PHE A 101 -23.43 8.37 8.59
CA PHE A 101 -22.83 7.04 8.61
C PHE A 101 -22.07 6.83 9.92
N LEU A 102 -22.37 5.73 10.61
CA LEU A 102 -21.55 5.24 11.70
C LEU A 102 -20.53 4.25 11.12
N LEU A 103 -19.24 4.55 11.34
CA LEU A 103 -18.13 3.66 11.00
C LEU A 103 -17.53 3.13 12.31
N GLU A 104 -17.17 1.85 12.30
CA GLU A 104 -16.44 1.24 13.40
C GLU A 104 -15.12 0.66 12.84
N THR A 105 -14.05 0.83 13.59
CA THR A 105 -12.74 0.32 13.22
C THR A 105 -12.32 -0.84 14.11
N SER A 106 -11.41 -1.66 13.58
CA SER A 106 -10.68 -2.68 14.33
C SER A 106 -9.18 -2.41 14.25
N SER A 107 -8.38 -3.05 15.12
CA SER A 107 -6.93 -2.97 15.00
C SER A 107 -6.47 -3.54 13.66
N GLY A 108 -5.68 -2.78 12.92
CA GLY A 108 -5.10 -3.23 11.68
C GLY A 108 -4.03 -4.29 11.93
N VAL A 109 -4.25 -5.51 11.46
CA VAL A 109 -3.32 -6.65 11.61
C VAL A 109 -2.05 -6.50 10.74
N ALA A 110 -1.86 -5.36 10.04
CA ALA A 110 -0.69 -5.11 9.21
C ALA A 110 0.64 -5.14 9.97
N SER A 111 0.62 -5.00 11.30
CA SER A 111 1.82 -5.01 12.15
C SER A 111 2.15 -6.37 12.79
N GLY A 112 1.34 -7.40 12.60
CA GLY A 112 1.56 -8.71 13.24
C GLY A 112 1.46 -8.71 14.77
N VAL A 113 1.09 -7.58 15.38
CA VAL A 113 0.88 -7.43 16.82
C VAL A 113 -0.61 -7.19 17.04
N ALA A 114 -1.34 -8.25 17.30
CA ALA A 114 -2.66 -8.13 17.91
C ALA A 114 -2.42 -7.64 19.35
N SER A 115 -2.65 -6.37 19.63
CA SER A 115 -2.73 -5.89 21.01
C SER A 115 -4.15 -6.18 21.49
N ASP A 116 -4.29 -7.01 22.50
CA ASP A 116 -5.58 -7.31 23.17
C ASP A 116 -6.24 -6.06 23.79
N GLU A 117 -5.61 -4.91 23.75
CA GLU A 117 -6.06 -3.65 24.38
C GLU A 117 -6.67 -2.63 23.41
N PHE A 118 -6.56 -2.78 22.09
CA PHE A 118 -7.13 -1.79 21.17
C PHE A 118 -8.64 -1.97 21.00
N GLN A 119 -9.40 -1.16 21.71
CA GLN A 119 -10.83 -0.94 21.41
C GLN A 119 -10.92 0.01 20.21
N GLY A 120 -11.39 -0.49 19.06
CA GLY A 120 -11.56 0.29 17.84
C GLY A 120 -12.21 1.66 18.04
N SER A 121 -11.97 2.57 17.12
CA SER A 121 -12.59 3.91 17.12
C SER A 121 -13.97 3.86 16.46
N ARG A 122 -14.83 4.83 16.81
CA ARG A 122 -16.16 5.02 16.20
C ARG A 122 -16.23 6.42 15.61
N PHE A 123 -16.74 6.52 14.37
CA PHE A 123 -16.89 7.78 13.66
C PHE A 123 -18.33 7.95 13.22
N LEU A 124 -18.86 9.16 13.36
CA LEU A 124 -20.16 9.53 12.82
C LEU A 124 -19.94 10.64 11.79
N ALA A 125 -20.04 10.27 10.52
CA ALA A 125 -19.70 11.12 9.38
C ALA A 125 -20.93 11.42 8.51
N LYS A 126 -20.96 12.59 7.88
CA LYS A 126 -21.98 12.94 6.87
C LYS A 126 -21.67 12.28 5.53
N THR A 127 -20.40 12.10 5.19
CA THR A 127 -19.93 11.53 3.93
C THR A 127 -18.72 10.63 4.14
N ILE A 128 -18.51 9.67 3.23
CA ILE A 128 -17.38 8.74 3.24
C ILE A 128 -16.70 8.76 1.88
N PHE A 129 -15.36 8.80 1.89
CA PHE A 129 -14.51 8.70 0.69
C PHE A 129 -13.65 7.44 0.79
N ILE A 130 -13.86 6.48 -0.09
CA ILE A 130 -13.08 5.26 -0.14
C ILE A 130 -11.92 5.49 -1.12
N ALA A 131 -10.71 5.71 -0.57
CA ALA A 131 -9.46 5.91 -1.30
C ALA A 131 -8.48 4.75 -1.04
N ALA A 132 -9.01 3.54 -0.79
CA ALA A 132 -8.27 2.37 -0.34
C ALA A 132 -7.39 1.69 -1.42
N GLY A 133 -7.21 2.33 -2.59
CA GLY A 133 -6.34 1.85 -3.66
C GLY A 133 -6.75 0.47 -4.16
N MET A 134 -5.88 -0.52 -4.07
CA MET A 134 -6.16 -1.92 -4.43
C MET A 134 -6.69 -2.75 -3.25
N GLY A 135 -7.05 -2.10 -2.12
CA GLY A 135 -7.38 -2.76 -0.87
C GLY A 135 -6.15 -3.15 -0.06
N ALA A 136 -6.34 -3.99 0.95
CA ALA A 136 -5.23 -4.47 1.77
C ALA A 136 -4.23 -5.24 0.92
N PHE A 137 -2.96 -4.76 0.93
CA PHE A 137 -1.87 -5.40 0.19
C PHE A 137 -1.39 -6.63 0.95
N GLN A 138 -2.05 -7.75 0.71
CA GLN A 138 -1.50 -9.01 1.18
C GLN A 138 -0.59 -9.61 0.11
N PRO A 139 0.68 -9.88 0.42
CA PRO A 139 1.54 -10.61 -0.49
C PRO A 139 0.92 -11.97 -0.79
N ARG A 140 1.06 -12.43 -2.03
CA ARG A 140 0.71 -13.81 -2.36
C ARG A 140 1.69 -14.74 -1.67
N LEU A 141 1.15 -15.55 -0.76
CA LEU A 141 1.96 -16.45 0.04
C LEU A 141 2.49 -17.62 -0.80
N LEU A 142 3.64 -18.14 -0.41
CA LEU A 142 4.12 -19.43 -0.87
C LEU A 142 3.33 -20.51 -0.11
N ASN A 143 2.53 -21.27 -0.86
CA ASN A 143 1.65 -22.28 -0.26
C ASN A 143 2.42 -23.61 -0.06
N LEU A 144 3.23 -23.64 0.99
CA LEU A 144 3.90 -24.85 1.48
C LEU A 144 3.59 -25.03 2.96
N GLU A 145 3.20 -26.23 3.35
CA GLU A 145 2.83 -26.55 4.72
C GLU A 145 3.96 -26.20 5.69
N GLY A 146 3.66 -25.42 6.71
CA GLY A 146 4.57 -25.04 7.78
C GLY A 146 5.65 -24.02 7.42
N ILE A 147 5.62 -23.38 6.23
CA ILE A 147 6.59 -22.34 5.87
C ILE A 147 6.36 -21.02 6.60
N ASP A 148 5.15 -20.76 7.02
CA ASP A 148 4.68 -19.58 7.73
C ASP A 148 5.41 -19.38 9.06
N ARG A 149 5.84 -20.46 9.73
CA ARG A 149 6.61 -20.38 10.98
C ARG A 149 7.96 -19.65 10.83
N PHE A 150 8.51 -19.58 9.62
CA PHE A 150 9.74 -18.85 9.30
C PHE A 150 9.48 -17.41 8.85
N SER A 151 8.22 -16.97 8.75
CA SER A 151 7.84 -15.62 8.36
C SER A 151 7.54 -14.68 9.53
N ALA A 152 7.49 -15.20 10.77
CA ALA A 152 7.26 -14.39 11.95
C ALA A 152 8.38 -13.36 12.13
N ALA A 153 8.01 -12.11 12.48
CA ALA A 153 8.95 -11.01 12.69
C ALA A 153 9.70 -11.18 14.03
N ASN A 154 10.66 -12.07 14.06
CA ASN A 154 11.55 -12.33 15.19
C ASN A 154 12.97 -12.59 14.68
N ALA A 155 13.92 -12.82 15.59
CA ALA A 155 15.33 -13.11 15.25
C ALA A 155 15.54 -14.36 14.38
N ALA A 156 14.52 -15.21 14.25
CA ALA A 156 14.52 -16.43 13.44
C ALA A 156 13.91 -16.26 12.05
N GLN A 157 13.45 -15.09 11.70
CA GLN A 157 12.81 -14.85 10.42
C GLN A 157 13.75 -15.18 9.25
N GLN A 158 13.30 -16.08 8.37
CA GLN A 158 14.02 -16.45 7.15
C GLN A 158 13.17 -16.24 5.89
N VAL A 159 11.85 -16.13 6.02
CA VAL A 159 10.90 -15.91 4.91
C VAL A 159 10.39 -14.48 4.96
N PHE A 160 10.56 -13.78 3.85
CA PHE A 160 10.24 -12.37 3.72
C PHE A 160 9.39 -12.14 2.46
N TYR A 161 8.40 -11.26 2.58
CA TYR A 161 7.56 -10.80 1.48
C TYR A 161 7.83 -9.34 1.10
N LYS A 162 8.67 -8.66 1.89
CA LYS A 162 9.20 -7.32 1.63
C LYS A 162 10.60 -7.18 2.24
N VAL A 163 11.39 -6.26 1.71
CA VAL A 163 12.70 -5.90 2.28
C VAL A 163 12.53 -4.59 3.04
N SER A 164 12.51 -4.66 4.36
CA SER A 164 12.46 -3.46 5.22
C SER A 164 13.86 -3.02 5.68
N ASN A 165 14.80 -3.95 5.74
CA ASN A 165 16.19 -3.69 6.13
C ASN A 165 17.12 -4.50 5.24
N ARG A 166 17.81 -3.82 4.31
CA ARG A 166 18.76 -4.45 3.38
C ARG A 166 19.95 -5.10 4.10
N ALA A 167 20.40 -4.51 5.21
CA ALA A 167 21.55 -5.00 5.93
C ALA A 167 21.34 -6.41 6.53
N ALA A 168 20.11 -6.82 6.79
CA ALA A 168 19.78 -8.17 7.27
C ALA A 168 20.17 -9.29 6.30
N PHE A 169 20.30 -8.97 5.01
CA PHE A 169 20.65 -9.91 3.94
C PHE A 169 22.15 -9.91 3.60
N ALA A 170 22.93 -9.04 4.24
CA ALA A 170 24.37 -8.95 4.01
C ALA A 170 25.06 -10.26 4.36
N LYS A 171 25.94 -10.73 3.46
CA LYS A 171 26.72 -11.98 3.62
C LYS A 171 25.88 -13.26 3.78
N GLN A 172 24.58 -13.21 3.41
CA GLN A 172 23.67 -14.36 3.46
C GLN A 172 23.53 -15.00 2.07
N ASP A 173 23.19 -16.29 2.03
CA ASP A 173 22.75 -16.98 0.84
C ASP A 173 21.26 -16.65 0.62
N VAL A 174 20.97 -15.75 -0.34
CA VAL A 174 19.63 -15.21 -0.59
C VAL A 174 18.98 -15.91 -1.78
N VAL A 175 17.81 -16.47 -1.58
CA VAL A 175 16.96 -16.98 -2.65
C VAL A 175 15.76 -16.07 -2.84
N ILE A 176 15.49 -15.69 -4.10
CA ILE A 176 14.40 -14.78 -4.46
C ILE A 176 13.43 -15.52 -5.39
N LEU A 177 12.15 -15.55 -5.01
CA LEU A 177 11.09 -16.15 -5.81
C LEU A 177 10.27 -15.06 -6.50
N GLY A 178 10.22 -15.09 -7.84
CA GLY A 178 9.42 -14.14 -8.61
C GLY A 178 9.99 -13.85 -10.00
N GLY A 179 9.21 -13.15 -10.82
CA GLY A 179 9.60 -12.78 -12.20
C GLY A 179 9.08 -11.41 -12.62
N GLY A 180 8.66 -10.58 -11.67
CA GLY A 180 8.31 -9.16 -11.86
C GLY A 180 9.44 -8.23 -11.44
N ASP A 181 9.19 -6.90 -11.60
CA ASP A 181 10.18 -5.86 -11.28
C ASP A 181 10.75 -5.99 -9.88
N SER A 182 9.91 -6.17 -8.85
CA SER A 182 10.40 -6.29 -7.47
C SER A 182 11.40 -7.42 -7.27
N ALA A 183 11.16 -8.59 -7.90
CA ALA A 183 12.07 -9.72 -7.78
C ALA A 183 13.42 -9.45 -8.45
N LEU A 184 13.39 -8.84 -9.65
CA LEU A 184 14.60 -8.52 -10.38
C LEU A 184 15.38 -7.37 -9.75
N ASP A 185 14.69 -6.32 -9.33
CA ASP A 185 15.32 -5.15 -8.69
C ASP A 185 16.11 -5.58 -7.44
N TRP A 186 15.50 -6.37 -6.57
CA TRP A 186 16.18 -6.87 -5.38
C TRP A 186 17.30 -7.87 -5.70
N ALA A 187 17.08 -8.75 -6.70
CA ALA A 187 18.14 -9.66 -7.14
C ALA A 187 19.39 -8.89 -7.66
N LEU A 188 19.15 -7.83 -8.43
CA LEU A 188 20.21 -6.96 -8.94
C LEU A 188 20.86 -6.13 -7.83
N ASP A 189 20.07 -5.71 -6.83
CA ASP A 189 20.59 -4.88 -5.75
C ASP A 189 21.49 -5.65 -4.79
N PHE A 190 21.10 -6.87 -4.41
CA PHE A 190 21.90 -7.71 -3.52
C PHE A 190 23.24 -8.19 -4.11
N VAL A 191 23.39 -8.16 -5.43
CA VAL A 191 24.68 -8.50 -6.12
C VAL A 191 25.64 -7.32 -6.14
N LYS A 192 25.15 -6.08 -5.96
CA LYS A 192 26.01 -4.88 -5.97
C LYS A 192 27.06 -4.95 -4.86
N ASP A 193 28.27 -4.53 -5.22
CA ASP A 193 29.37 -4.43 -4.25
C ASP A 193 29.02 -3.41 -3.13
N GLY A 194 29.58 -3.66 -1.95
CA GLY A 194 29.40 -2.84 -0.76
C GLY A 194 29.09 -3.68 0.50
N ASP A 195 28.97 -3.02 1.62
CA ASP A 195 28.83 -3.65 2.95
C ASP A 195 27.59 -4.54 3.07
N ASN A 196 26.55 -4.25 2.30
CA ASN A 196 25.28 -4.96 2.30
C ASN A 196 25.14 -6.00 1.18
N LYS A 197 26.28 -6.39 0.54
CA LYS A 197 26.27 -7.41 -0.51
C LYS A 197 25.91 -8.78 0.09
N ALA A 198 24.99 -9.49 -0.57
CA ALA A 198 24.70 -10.89 -0.23
C ALA A 198 25.90 -11.79 -0.56
N LYS A 199 26.05 -12.90 0.16
CA LYS A 199 27.08 -13.93 -0.13
C LYS A 199 26.80 -14.60 -1.48
N SER A 200 25.55 -14.95 -1.73
CA SER A 200 25.07 -15.42 -3.02
C SER A 200 23.62 -15.00 -3.28
N VAL A 201 23.25 -14.88 -4.56
CA VAL A 201 21.87 -14.59 -4.98
C VAL A 201 21.42 -15.65 -5.98
N THR A 202 20.29 -16.29 -5.70
CA THR A 202 19.62 -17.20 -6.63
C THR A 202 18.20 -16.70 -6.89
N LEU A 203 17.91 -16.34 -8.13
CA LEU A 203 16.55 -16.02 -8.58
C LEU A 203 15.86 -17.28 -9.07
N VAL A 204 14.65 -17.55 -8.59
CA VAL A 204 13.83 -18.69 -9.02
C VAL A 204 12.53 -18.17 -9.61
N HIS A 205 12.22 -18.59 -10.82
CA HIS A 205 10.95 -18.26 -11.46
C HIS A 205 10.38 -19.48 -12.20
N ARG A 206 9.06 -19.61 -12.22
CA ARG A 206 8.35 -20.77 -12.79
C ARG A 206 8.55 -20.95 -14.30
N ARG A 207 9.02 -19.94 -15.01
CA ARG A 207 9.27 -19.95 -16.47
C ARG A 207 10.43 -19.04 -16.83
N ASP A 208 11.04 -19.24 -18.00
CA ASP A 208 12.04 -18.33 -18.54
C ASP A 208 11.38 -17.18 -19.34
N GLY A 209 10.59 -16.36 -18.61
CA GLY A 209 9.90 -15.20 -19.18
C GLY A 209 9.44 -14.30 -18.02
N PHE A 210 9.79 -13.03 -18.12
CA PHE A 210 9.66 -12.07 -17.03
C PHE A 210 8.62 -11.00 -17.33
N ALA A 211 7.93 -10.54 -16.29
CA ALA A 211 7.03 -9.38 -16.33
C ALA A 211 7.74 -8.16 -15.71
N ALA A 212 9.03 -7.99 -16.01
CA ALA A 212 9.89 -6.93 -15.52
C ALA A 212 10.45 -6.12 -16.69
N ALA A 213 11.02 -4.95 -16.38
CA ALA A 213 11.65 -4.08 -17.38
C ALA A 213 12.73 -4.84 -18.18
N PRO A 214 12.74 -4.75 -19.53
CA PRO A 214 13.71 -5.48 -20.38
C PRO A 214 15.17 -5.21 -20.00
N ALA A 215 15.49 -3.99 -19.56
CA ALA A 215 16.83 -3.63 -19.11
C ALA A 215 17.26 -4.41 -17.84
N SER A 216 16.34 -4.59 -16.88
CA SER A 216 16.59 -5.38 -15.65
C SER A 216 16.80 -6.85 -16.00
N VAL A 217 16.00 -7.39 -16.93
CA VAL A 217 16.15 -8.78 -17.41
C VAL A 217 17.50 -8.98 -18.09
N ALA A 218 17.92 -8.07 -18.98
CA ALA A 218 19.21 -8.14 -19.68
C ALA A 218 20.38 -8.10 -18.67
N LYS A 219 20.32 -7.22 -17.68
CA LYS A 219 21.33 -7.11 -16.62
C LYS A 219 21.42 -8.38 -15.78
N MET A 220 20.27 -8.95 -15.38
CA MET A 220 20.20 -10.20 -14.64
C MET A 220 20.88 -11.33 -15.42
N ARG A 221 20.60 -11.48 -16.72
CA ARG A 221 21.22 -12.50 -17.57
C ARG A 221 22.73 -12.33 -17.66
N ALA A 222 23.22 -11.12 -17.89
CA ALA A 222 24.65 -10.83 -17.91
C ALA A 222 25.34 -11.20 -16.58
N LEU A 223 24.71 -10.93 -15.45
CA LEU A 223 25.22 -11.34 -14.14
C LEU A 223 25.22 -12.86 -13.95
N CYS A 224 24.25 -13.57 -14.51
CA CYS A 224 24.23 -15.04 -14.51
C CYS A 224 25.36 -15.62 -15.37
N GLU A 225 25.59 -15.07 -16.56
CA GLU A 225 26.73 -15.45 -17.46
C GLU A 225 28.06 -15.19 -16.76
N ALA A 226 28.20 -14.05 -16.08
CA ALA A 226 29.39 -13.71 -15.29
C ALA A 226 29.51 -14.53 -13.96
N ARG A 227 28.58 -15.45 -13.68
CA ARG A 227 28.53 -16.27 -12.47
C ARG A 227 28.45 -15.45 -11.16
N GLN A 228 27.95 -14.24 -11.22
CA GLN A 228 27.76 -13.36 -10.06
C GLN A 228 26.44 -13.62 -9.36
N MET A 229 25.47 -14.22 -10.06
CA MET A 229 24.22 -14.74 -9.51
C MET A 229 23.78 -15.99 -10.27
N LYS A 230 22.71 -16.64 -9.77
CA LYS A 230 22.12 -17.82 -10.39
C LYS A 230 20.67 -17.55 -10.75
N PHE A 231 20.24 -18.07 -11.89
CA PHE A 231 18.82 -18.15 -12.26
C PHE A 231 18.41 -19.60 -12.41
N ARG A 232 17.23 -19.96 -11.85
CA ARG A 232 16.63 -21.30 -11.93
C ARG A 232 15.20 -21.20 -12.40
N VAL A 233 14.84 -21.99 -13.40
CA VAL A 233 13.46 -22.16 -13.85
C VAL A 233 12.84 -23.31 -13.07
N GLY A 234 11.73 -23.07 -12.40
CA GLY A 234 11.01 -24.10 -11.66
C GLY A 234 10.11 -23.50 -10.57
N GLN A 235 9.44 -24.38 -9.84
CA GLN A 235 8.57 -24.05 -8.72
C GLN A 235 9.14 -24.66 -7.44
N VAL A 236 9.00 -23.94 -6.33
CA VAL A 236 9.38 -24.47 -5.01
C VAL A 236 8.32 -25.48 -4.58
N THR A 237 8.73 -26.70 -4.30
CA THR A 237 7.85 -27.82 -3.96
C THR A 237 8.05 -28.33 -2.54
N ALA A 238 9.20 -28.07 -1.92
CA ALA A 238 9.51 -28.43 -0.55
C ALA A 238 10.62 -27.53 0.03
N PHE A 239 10.84 -27.63 1.30
CA PHE A 239 11.99 -27.03 1.99
C PHE A 239 12.55 -28.01 3.03
N GLU A 240 13.80 -27.85 3.38
CA GLU A 240 14.49 -28.66 4.37
C GLU A 240 14.84 -27.81 5.59
N VAL A 241 14.74 -28.43 6.76
CA VAL A 241 15.05 -27.77 8.04
C VAL A 241 16.11 -28.56 8.80
N GLN A 242 16.99 -27.84 9.48
CA GLN A 242 17.88 -28.38 10.46
C GLN A 242 17.38 -27.98 11.84
N ARG A 243 17.29 -28.98 12.74
CA ARG A 243 17.03 -28.74 14.17
C ARG A 243 18.36 -28.54 14.87
N HIS A 244 18.50 -27.44 15.57
CA HIS A 244 19.58 -27.27 16.52
C HIS A 244 19.25 -28.10 17.75
N ALA A 245 20.15 -28.98 18.14
CA ALA A 245 20.06 -29.65 19.46
C ALA A 245 20.02 -28.54 20.53
N GLU A 246 19.24 -28.77 21.60
CA GLU A 246 19.14 -27.84 22.72
C GLU A 246 20.53 -27.71 23.39
N ASN A 247 21.32 -26.77 22.89
CA ASN A 247 22.56 -26.36 23.53
C ASN A 247 22.24 -25.14 24.40
N PRO A 248 22.39 -25.20 25.72
CA PRO A 248 22.11 -24.10 26.64
C PRO A 248 22.85 -22.79 26.27
N ALA A 249 24.03 -22.90 25.62
CA ALA A 249 24.80 -21.75 25.15
C ALA A 249 24.20 -21.08 23.88
N GLN A 250 23.23 -21.72 23.23
CA GLN A 250 22.56 -21.27 22.00
C GLN A 250 21.04 -21.13 22.16
N ALA A 251 20.56 -21.08 23.41
CA ALA A 251 19.12 -20.95 23.73
C ALA A 251 18.44 -19.71 23.15
N HIS A 252 19.20 -18.75 22.60
CA HIS A 252 18.72 -17.57 21.87
C HIS A 252 18.55 -17.80 20.36
N LEU A 253 19.00 -18.96 19.82
CA LEU A 253 18.80 -19.34 18.44
C LEU A 253 17.49 -20.13 18.30
N PRO A 254 16.73 -19.93 17.21
CA PRO A 254 15.52 -20.71 16.97
C PRO A 254 15.82 -22.20 16.89
N GLY A 255 14.96 -23.01 17.47
CA GLY A 255 15.12 -24.46 17.51
C GLY A 255 15.12 -25.15 16.13
N GLU A 256 14.62 -24.47 15.09
CA GLU A 256 14.63 -24.94 13.70
C GLU A 256 15.08 -23.81 12.76
N ARG A 257 15.90 -24.16 11.77
CA ARG A 257 16.35 -23.25 10.71
C ARG A 257 16.14 -23.92 9.35
N MET A 258 15.56 -23.20 8.40
CA MET A 258 15.48 -23.62 6.99
C MET A 258 16.88 -23.55 6.38
N THR A 259 17.32 -24.64 5.74
CA THR A 259 18.65 -24.78 5.14
C THR A 259 18.63 -24.78 3.63
N SER A 260 17.52 -25.20 3.02
CA SER A 260 17.37 -25.29 1.57
C SER A 260 15.91 -25.29 1.15
N ILE A 261 15.67 -25.01 -0.12
CA ILE A 261 14.41 -25.28 -0.83
C ILE A 261 14.65 -26.26 -1.97
N ASN A 262 13.61 -27.03 -2.30
CA ASN A 262 13.60 -27.93 -3.45
C ASN A 262 12.84 -27.26 -4.60
N VAL A 263 13.51 -27.06 -5.72
CA VAL A 263 12.96 -26.44 -6.94
C VAL A 263 12.75 -27.51 -8.00
N THR A 264 11.49 -27.74 -8.39
CA THR A 264 11.13 -28.70 -9.42
C THR A 264 10.95 -27.97 -10.77
N GLY A 265 11.74 -28.38 -11.74
CA GLY A 265 11.69 -27.88 -13.12
C GLY A 265 10.48 -28.42 -13.91
N VAL A 266 10.26 -27.87 -15.10
CA VAL A 266 9.18 -28.30 -16.02
C VAL A 266 9.38 -29.73 -16.54
N ASP A 267 10.60 -30.23 -16.51
CA ASP A 267 10.99 -31.61 -16.86
C ASP A 267 10.82 -32.61 -15.70
N GLY A 268 10.33 -32.14 -14.57
CA GLY A 268 10.17 -32.94 -13.35
C GLY A 268 11.45 -33.12 -12.53
N SER A 269 12.59 -32.64 -13.00
CA SER A 269 13.83 -32.68 -12.21
C SER A 269 13.73 -31.78 -10.99
N THR A 270 14.26 -32.26 -9.87
CA THR A 270 14.31 -31.47 -8.62
C THR A 270 15.74 -31.11 -8.27
N THR A 271 15.96 -29.84 -7.98
CA THR A 271 17.26 -29.29 -7.54
C THR A 271 17.11 -28.70 -6.16
N THR A 272 17.98 -29.10 -5.24
CA THR A 272 18.08 -28.48 -3.92
C THR A 272 18.90 -27.20 -3.98
N VAL A 273 18.35 -26.09 -3.50
CA VAL A 273 18.97 -24.78 -3.45
C VAL A 273 19.19 -24.37 -2.00
N PRO A 274 20.44 -24.32 -1.52
CA PRO A 274 20.73 -23.87 -0.18
C PRO A 274 20.40 -22.39 0.00
N LEU A 275 20.00 -21.99 1.21
CA LEU A 275 19.67 -20.62 1.55
C LEU A 275 19.85 -20.32 3.05
N ASP A 276 20.05 -19.05 3.33
CA ASP A 276 19.88 -18.44 4.63
C ASP A 276 18.58 -17.65 4.70
N MET A 277 18.21 -16.95 3.60
CA MET A 277 17.06 -16.04 3.51
C MET A 277 16.26 -16.32 2.24
N LEU A 278 14.93 -16.35 2.38
CA LEU A 278 13.98 -16.55 1.29
C LEU A 278 13.10 -15.31 1.11
N LEU A 279 13.18 -14.68 -0.06
CA LEU A 279 12.35 -13.55 -0.46
C LEU A 279 11.31 -13.99 -1.47
N ILE A 280 10.03 -13.65 -1.23
CA ILE A 280 8.90 -14.08 -2.06
C ILE A 280 8.21 -12.87 -2.67
N PHE A 281 8.35 -12.70 -3.99
CA PHE A 281 7.77 -11.63 -4.78
C PHE A 281 6.80 -12.18 -5.84
N PHE A 282 5.72 -12.82 -5.40
CA PHE A 282 4.66 -13.33 -6.27
C PHE A 282 3.63 -12.28 -6.67
N GLY A 283 3.88 -11.03 -6.30
CA GLY A 283 2.97 -9.91 -6.42
C GLY A 283 1.97 -9.87 -5.26
N LEU A 284 1.16 -8.84 -5.29
CA LEU A 284 0.15 -8.60 -4.27
C LEU A 284 -1.20 -9.18 -4.71
N SER A 285 -1.96 -9.66 -3.76
CA SER A 285 -3.36 -10.01 -3.98
C SER A 285 -4.21 -8.85 -3.51
N PRO A 286 -4.87 -8.11 -4.41
CA PRO A 286 -5.82 -7.09 -3.99
C PRO A 286 -6.97 -7.77 -3.28
N LYS A 287 -7.17 -7.41 -2.01
CA LYS A 287 -8.33 -7.84 -1.22
C LYS A 287 -9.09 -6.60 -0.80
N LEU A 288 -10.39 -6.57 -1.11
CA LEU A 288 -11.27 -5.49 -0.67
C LEU A 288 -11.46 -5.51 0.84
N GLY A 289 -11.18 -6.64 1.50
CA GLY A 289 -11.44 -6.78 2.92
C GLY A 289 -12.90 -6.51 3.26
N PRO A 290 -13.20 -5.84 4.38
CA PRO A 290 -14.57 -5.52 4.79
C PRO A 290 -15.36 -4.69 3.76
N ILE A 291 -14.69 -3.94 2.87
CA ILE A 291 -15.34 -3.14 1.81
C ILE A 291 -16.27 -4.01 0.93
N ALA A 292 -15.94 -5.29 0.77
CA ALA A 292 -16.75 -6.21 -0.01
C ALA A 292 -18.15 -6.44 0.58
N ASP A 293 -18.30 -6.25 1.88
CA ASP A 293 -19.52 -6.57 2.64
C ASP A 293 -20.36 -5.31 2.96
N TRP A 294 -19.96 -4.12 2.50
CA TRP A 294 -20.67 -2.86 2.79
C TRP A 294 -21.88 -2.61 1.88
N GLY A 295 -22.25 -3.57 1.05
CA GLY A 295 -23.43 -3.47 0.17
C GLY A 295 -23.26 -2.52 -1.02
N LEU A 296 -22.03 -2.14 -1.37
CA LEU A 296 -21.71 -1.30 -2.51
C LEU A 296 -21.68 -2.13 -3.80
N GLU A 297 -22.02 -1.51 -4.92
CA GLU A 297 -21.94 -2.19 -6.22
C GLU A 297 -20.49 -2.41 -6.64
N ILE A 298 -20.11 -3.69 -6.84
CA ILE A 298 -18.74 -4.12 -7.16
C ILE A 298 -18.70 -4.76 -8.53
N GLU A 299 -17.76 -4.32 -9.35
CA GLU A 299 -17.41 -4.94 -10.62
C GLU A 299 -15.91 -5.28 -10.64
N ARG A 300 -15.57 -6.57 -10.89
CA ARG A 300 -14.18 -7.05 -10.99
C ARG A 300 -13.27 -6.62 -9.82
N ARG A 301 -13.81 -6.65 -8.60
CA ARG A 301 -13.15 -6.23 -7.35
C ARG A 301 -12.86 -4.72 -7.28
N GLN A 302 -13.65 -3.91 -7.94
CA GLN A 302 -13.61 -2.46 -7.86
C GLN A 302 -15.02 -1.92 -7.63
N LEU A 303 -15.12 -0.78 -6.95
CA LEU A 303 -16.39 -0.12 -6.66
C LEU A 303 -16.87 0.62 -7.93
N LYS A 304 -18.09 0.34 -8.37
CA LYS A 304 -18.71 1.12 -9.45
C LYS A 304 -19.05 2.51 -8.95
N VAL A 305 -18.76 3.49 -9.78
CA VAL A 305 -19.09 4.91 -9.51
C VAL A 305 -19.67 5.56 -10.74
N ASP A 306 -20.44 6.64 -10.54
CA ASP A 306 -20.75 7.57 -11.63
C ASP A 306 -19.53 8.45 -11.96
N THR A 307 -19.48 9.02 -13.15
CA THR A 307 -18.36 9.86 -13.58
C THR A 307 -18.60 11.36 -13.37
N GLU A 308 -19.76 11.74 -12.85
CA GLU A 308 -20.09 13.14 -12.56
C GLU A 308 -19.46 13.57 -11.22
N LYS A 309 -19.56 12.74 -10.21
CA LYS A 309 -19.11 13.04 -8.83
C LYS A 309 -18.45 11.87 -8.11
N PHE A 310 -18.22 10.78 -8.79
CA PHE A 310 -17.62 9.55 -8.24
C PHE A 310 -18.36 8.97 -7.03
N ALA A 311 -19.70 9.16 -7.00
CA ALA A 311 -20.56 8.54 -6.00
C ALA A 311 -20.73 7.04 -6.31
N THR A 312 -20.76 6.25 -5.24
CA THR A 312 -21.09 4.80 -5.31
C THR A 312 -22.60 4.59 -5.43
N SER A 313 -23.03 3.33 -5.42
CA SER A 313 -24.46 2.98 -5.38
C SER A 313 -25.19 3.48 -4.11
N VAL A 314 -24.46 3.88 -3.06
CA VAL A 314 -25.01 4.42 -1.83
C VAL A 314 -24.75 5.92 -1.74
N PRO A 315 -25.80 6.79 -1.80
CA PRO A 315 -25.64 8.23 -1.69
C PRO A 315 -24.93 8.65 -0.40
N GLY A 316 -23.89 9.48 -0.53
CA GLY A 316 -23.04 9.93 0.57
C GLY A 316 -21.75 9.13 0.71
N ILE A 317 -21.59 8.05 -0.06
CA ILE A 317 -20.34 7.30 -0.15
C ILE A 317 -19.74 7.49 -1.54
N PHE A 318 -18.50 7.97 -1.60
CA PHE A 318 -17.71 8.20 -2.79
C PHE A 318 -16.54 7.23 -2.85
N ALA A 319 -16.05 6.91 -4.06
CA ALA A 319 -14.87 6.08 -4.21
C ALA A 319 -13.94 6.70 -5.27
N VAL A 320 -12.66 6.91 -4.88
CA VAL A 320 -11.66 7.62 -5.69
C VAL A 320 -10.35 6.81 -5.78
N GLY A 321 -9.61 6.95 -6.87
CA GLY A 321 -8.36 6.22 -7.10
C GLY A 321 -8.59 4.79 -7.60
N ASP A 322 -7.64 3.92 -7.36
CA ASP A 322 -7.58 2.57 -7.96
C ASP A 322 -8.69 1.63 -7.47
N ILE A 323 -9.37 1.98 -6.38
CA ILE A 323 -10.48 1.19 -5.81
C ILE A 323 -11.73 1.25 -6.68
N ASN A 324 -11.92 2.30 -7.46
CA ASN A 324 -13.12 2.49 -8.27
C ASN A 324 -12.98 1.97 -9.71
N THR A 325 -14.13 1.82 -10.37
CA THR A 325 -14.23 1.52 -11.80
C THR A 325 -15.38 2.28 -12.45
N TYR A 326 -15.14 2.70 -13.69
CA TYR A 326 -16.09 3.33 -14.61
C TYR A 326 -15.59 3.20 -16.06
N PRO A 327 -16.42 3.42 -17.10
CA PRO A 327 -15.97 3.34 -18.48
C PRO A 327 -14.78 4.27 -18.78
N GLY A 328 -13.69 3.71 -19.27
CA GLY A 328 -12.45 4.44 -19.57
C GLY A 328 -11.49 4.63 -18.40
N LYS A 329 -11.76 4.08 -17.21
CA LYS A 329 -10.86 4.15 -16.03
C LYS A 329 -9.43 3.74 -16.36
N LYS A 330 -8.48 4.58 -15.97
CA LYS A 330 -7.05 4.29 -15.90
C LYS A 330 -6.58 4.39 -14.46
N LYS A 331 -5.79 3.39 -14.02
CA LYS A 331 -5.20 3.36 -12.67
C LYS A 331 -3.93 4.20 -12.66
N LEU A 332 -4.10 5.51 -12.61
CA LEU A 332 -3.04 6.52 -12.53
C LEU A 332 -3.32 7.43 -11.34
N ILE A 333 -2.26 7.90 -10.68
CA ILE A 333 -2.38 8.87 -9.59
C ILE A 333 -3.11 10.12 -10.08
N LEU A 334 -2.76 10.60 -11.28
CA LEU A 334 -3.43 11.74 -11.95
C LEU A 334 -4.94 11.55 -12.05
N SER A 335 -5.41 10.37 -12.49
CA SER A 335 -6.85 10.09 -12.59
C SER A 335 -7.51 10.19 -11.22
N GLY A 336 -6.86 9.65 -10.17
CA GLY A 336 -7.35 9.75 -8.80
C GLY A 336 -7.44 11.20 -8.31
N PHE A 337 -6.50 12.05 -8.63
CA PHE A 337 -6.54 13.47 -8.28
C PHE A 337 -7.74 14.19 -8.91
N HIS A 338 -8.00 13.95 -10.20
CA HIS A 338 -9.19 14.47 -10.86
C HIS A 338 -10.48 13.99 -10.19
N GLU A 339 -10.54 12.71 -9.84
CA GLU A 339 -11.69 12.10 -9.17
C GLU A 339 -11.97 12.76 -7.81
N CYS A 340 -10.92 13.10 -7.04
CA CYS A 340 -11.04 13.78 -5.75
C CYS A 340 -11.74 15.14 -5.86
N ALA A 341 -11.39 15.93 -6.88
CA ALA A 341 -11.99 17.24 -7.09
C ALA A 341 -13.51 17.12 -7.30
N LEU A 342 -13.94 16.24 -8.21
CA LEU A 342 -15.38 16.08 -8.49
C LEU A 342 -16.15 15.46 -7.31
N ALA A 343 -15.55 14.50 -6.60
CA ALA A 343 -16.13 13.88 -5.42
C ALA A 343 -16.32 14.89 -4.28
N ALA A 344 -15.37 15.82 -4.08
CA ALA A 344 -15.48 16.87 -3.08
C ALA A 344 -16.68 17.79 -3.33
N PHE A 345 -16.91 18.22 -4.59
CA PHE A 345 -18.12 19.00 -4.96
C PHE A 345 -19.39 18.17 -4.80
N GLY A 346 -19.37 16.87 -5.10
CA GLY A 346 -20.49 15.96 -4.85
C GLY A 346 -20.86 15.88 -3.37
N ALA A 347 -19.87 15.80 -2.48
CA ALA A 347 -20.07 15.76 -1.03
C ALA A 347 -20.55 17.11 -0.48
N ALA A 348 -20.04 18.22 -0.99
CA ALA A 348 -20.43 19.55 -0.56
C ALA A 348 -21.94 19.80 -0.72
N ALA A 349 -22.56 19.25 -1.77
CA ALA A 349 -24.02 19.32 -1.97
C ALA A 349 -24.81 18.56 -0.89
N ILE A 350 -24.22 17.52 -0.28
CA ILE A 350 -24.83 16.75 0.81
C ILE A 350 -24.59 17.45 2.14
N ILE A 351 -23.36 17.93 2.38
CA ILE A 351 -22.95 18.52 3.67
C ILE A 351 -23.59 19.91 3.86
N PHE A 352 -23.77 20.66 2.77
CA PHE A 352 -24.30 22.02 2.77
C PHE A 352 -25.51 22.13 1.81
N PRO A 353 -26.65 21.45 2.07
CA PRO A 353 -27.76 21.36 1.13
C PRO A 353 -28.38 22.73 0.78
N ASP A 354 -28.34 23.67 1.72
CA ASP A 354 -28.92 25.00 1.56
C ASP A 354 -27.92 26.04 1.01
N LYS A 355 -26.65 25.65 0.79
CA LYS A 355 -25.59 26.56 0.35
C LYS A 355 -25.23 26.26 -1.11
N LYS A 356 -25.38 27.23 -1.99
CA LYS A 356 -24.82 27.13 -3.33
C LYS A 356 -23.29 27.16 -3.23
N VAL A 357 -22.66 25.99 -3.43
CA VAL A 357 -21.20 25.89 -3.48
C VAL A 357 -20.73 26.47 -4.81
N MET A 358 -20.09 27.62 -4.76
CA MET A 358 -19.53 28.29 -5.94
C MET A 358 -18.11 27.80 -6.18
N LEU A 359 -17.78 27.51 -7.43
CA LEU A 359 -16.40 27.29 -7.83
C LEU A 359 -15.61 28.58 -7.58
N GLN A 360 -14.66 28.54 -6.64
CA GLN A 360 -13.78 29.66 -6.35
C GLN A 360 -12.35 29.30 -6.77
N TYR A 361 -11.76 30.13 -7.60
CA TYR A 361 -10.37 29.92 -7.99
C TYR A 361 -9.43 30.18 -6.81
N THR A 362 -8.46 29.29 -6.61
CA THR A 362 -7.47 29.37 -5.53
C THR A 362 -6.65 30.67 -5.56
N THR A 363 -6.40 31.20 -6.74
CA THR A 363 -5.68 32.46 -6.97
C THR A 363 -6.41 33.72 -6.48
N THR A 364 -7.72 33.65 -6.25
CA THR A 364 -8.55 34.79 -5.85
C THR A 364 -9.27 34.57 -4.51
N SER A 365 -9.09 33.40 -3.90
CA SER A 365 -9.73 33.05 -2.64
C SER A 365 -9.00 33.66 -1.46
N THR A 366 -9.45 34.84 -1.00
CA THR A 366 -8.92 35.51 0.20
C THR A 366 -8.98 34.61 1.44
N LYS A 367 -10.00 33.75 1.50
CA LYS A 367 -10.22 32.82 2.61
C LYS A 367 -9.17 31.72 2.59
N LEU A 368 -8.91 31.13 1.41
CA LEU A 368 -7.85 30.13 1.26
C LEU A 368 -6.47 30.73 1.55
N HIS A 369 -6.19 31.93 1.06
CA HIS A 369 -4.92 32.64 1.33
C HIS A 369 -4.69 32.79 2.83
N LYS A 370 -5.74 33.11 3.60
CA LYS A 370 -5.67 33.18 5.07
C LYS A 370 -5.36 31.82 5.70
N VAL A 371 -5.98 30.72 5.22
CA VAL A 371 -5.70 29.36 5.69
C VAL A 371 -4.26 28.96 5.39
N LEU A 372 -3.78 29.31 4.19
CA LEU A 372 -2.40 29.04 3.76
C LEU A 372 -1.35 29.97 4.41
N GLY A 373 -1.76 31.01 5.14
CA GLY A 373 -0.86 31.99 5.73
C GLY A 373 -0.13 32.85 4.71
N VAL A 374 -0.71 33.07 3.51
CA VAL A 374 -0.13 33.88 2.43
C VAL A 374 -0.93 35.17 2.21
N GLU A 375 -0.24 36.20 1.72
CA GLU A 375 -0.90 37.44 1.33
C GLU A 375 -1.78 37.23 0.09
N THR A 376 -2.94 37.88 0.08
CA THR A 376 -3.79 37.89 -1.12
C THR A 376 -3.14 38.75 -2.20
N PRO A 377 -2.81 38.19 -3.39
CA PRO A 377 -2.23 38.98 -4.47
C PRO A 377 -3.17 40.12 -4.89
N VAL A 378 -2.64 41.33 -4.94
CA VAL A 378 -3.32 42.49 -5.52
C VAL A 378 -2.91 42.53 -6.99
N PHE A 379 -3.85 42.19 -7.86
CA PHE A 379 -3.65 42.38 -9.32
C PHE A 379 -4.02 43.81 -9.69
N GLU A 380 -3.01 44.65 -9.91
CA GLU A 380 -3.22 45.94 -10.58
C GLU A 380 -3.70 45.63 -11.99
N ARG A 381 -4.87 46.21 -12.36
CA ARG A 381 -5.48 46.09 -13.69
C ARG A 381 -4.83 47.04 -14.65
#